data_ca15c703445c92b865c94c46ad3fdbc7
#
_entry.id   ca15c703445c92b865c94c46ad3fdbc7
#
_cell.length_a   1.000
_cell.length_b   1.000
_cell.length_c   1.000
_cell.angle_alpha   90.00
_cell.angle_beta   90.00
_cell.angle_gamma   90.00
#
_symmetry.space_group_name_H-M   'P 1'
#
loop_
_entity.id
_entity.type
_entity.pdbx_description
1 polymer ?
#
loop_
_entity_poly.entity_id
_entity_poly.type
_entity_poly.pdbx_seq_one_letter_code
_entity_poly.pdbx_strand_id
1 'polypeptide(L)'
;MKMNLQKFAGKTNVFPVLDNEFKAGAAKDSATVIADMETFNVEFSNGIETWTPMDTEGWQRGLMTSKGIKITLSGKRNIGDTGNDFVAGKVYKNGHDAEGYFEWKHPDGTTISWTNAIFDVKNIGGGDSTSVGALEVEINGNGKPTITPAV
;
A
#
# COMPACT_ATOMS: atom_id res chain seq x y z
N MET A 1 -28.27 20.82 24.68
CA MET A 1 -27.54 20.38 24.40
C MET A 1 -26.64 20.93 23.64
N LYS A 2 -25.96 21.22 23.63
CA LYS A 2 -25.17 21.77 23.11
C LYS A 2 -24.21 21.29 22.72
N MET A 3 -23.80 21.15 22.31
CA MET A 3 -22.97 20.79 22.06
C MET A 3 -22.42 20.19 21.21
N ASN A 4 -22.61 19.68 20.73
CA ASN A 4 -22.06 18.89 19.72
C ASN A 4 -21.70 19.58 18.48
N LEU A 5 -22.35 20.66 18.20
CA LEU A 5 -22.01 21.47 17.11
C LEU A 5 -20.61 21.98 17.20
N GLN A 6 -20.19 22.38 18.37
CA GLN A 6 -18.87 22.82 18.53
C GLN A 6 -17.83 21.76 18.38
N LYS A 7 -18.15 20.56 18.82
CA LYS A 7 -17.31 19.45 18.62
C LYS A 7 -17.05 19.18 17.15
N PHE A 8 -18.06 19.27 16.32
CA PHE A 8 -17.89 19.04 14.91
C PHE A 8 -17.22 20.20 14.20
N ALA A 9 -17.51 21.40 14.62
CA ALA A 9 -16.99 22.59 13.94
C ALA A 9 -15.49 22.73 14.09
N GLY A 10 -14.94 22.43 15.26
CA GLY A 10 -13.52 22.59 15.47
C GLY A 10 -12.70 21.33 15.33
N LYS A 11 -13.35 20.21 15.02
CA LYS A 11 -12.69 18.94 15.01
C LYS A 11 -12.37 18.49 13.57
N THR A 12 -11.20 17.91 13.38
CA THR A 12 -10.85 17.37 12.10
C THR A 12 -10.76 15.86 12.21
N ASN A 13 -11.14 15.18 11.13
CA ASN A 13 -11.02 13.73 11.02
C ASN A 13 -9.87 13.34 10.12
N VAL A 14 -9.04 14.27 9.70
CA VAL A 14 -7.83 13.92 8.97
C VAL A 14 -6.85 13.27 9.93
N PHE A 15 -5.94 12.50 9.38
CA PHE A 15 -5.01 11.69 10.18
C PHE A 15 -3.59 11.86 9.64
N PRO A 16 -2.58 11.66 10.49
CA PRO A 16 -1.21 11.66 10.01
C PRO A 16 -0.87 10.35 9.30
N VAL A 17 0.05 10.42 8.37
CA VAL A 17 0.47 9.25 7.59
C VAL A 17 0.99 8.13 8.50
N LEU A 18 1.56 8.47 9.63
CA LEU A 18 2.13 7.48 10.55
C LEU A 18 1.10 6.51 11.13
N ASP A 19 -0.19 6.81 11.00
CA ASP A 19 -1.23 5.91 11.48
C ASP A 19 -1.47 4.71 10.55
N ASN A 20 -0.82 4.68 9.40
CA ASN A 20 -0.86 3.52 8.51
C ASN A 20 0.17 2.48 8.97
N GLU A 21 -0.15 1.21 8.78
CA GLU A 21 0.73 0.13 9.17
C GLU A 21 0.92 -0.83 8.00
N PHE A 22 2.14 -1.28 7.79
CA PHE A 22 2.47 -2.18 6.69
C PHE A 22 3.17 -3.42 7.25
N LYS A 23 2.72 -4.60 6.81
CA LYS A 23 3.31 -5.87 7.21
C LYS A 23 3.67 -6.67 5.98
N ALA A 24 4.74 -7.42 6.07
CA ALA A 24 5.18 -8.31 4.99
C ALA A 24 5.76 -9.58 5.58
N GLY A 25 5.65 -10.66 4.82
CA GLY A 25 6.18 -11.94 5.24
C GLY A 25 5.90 -13.01 4.20
N ALA A 26 6.29 -14.24 4.50
CA ALA A 26 6.04 -15.35 3.59
C ALA A 26 4.57 -15.75 3.57
N ALA A 27 3.86 -15.54 4.67
CA ALA A 27 2.44 -15.86 4.81
C ALA A 27 1.83 -14.93 5.84
N LYS A 28 0.51 -14.95 5.95
CA LYS A 28 -0.21 -14.09 6.89
C LYS A 28 0.29 -14.27 8.33
N ASP A 29 0.50 -15.51 8.73
CA ASP A 29 0.89 -15.80 10.11
C ASP A 29 2.32 -15.38 10.43
N SER A 30 3.18 -15.30 9.43
CA SER A 30 4.56 -14.90 9.61
C SER A 30 4.83 -13.45 9.24
N ALA A 31 3.80 -12.71 8.83
CA ALA A 31 3.97 -11.32 8.45
C ALA A 31 4.24 -10.45 9.67
N THR A 32 5.23 -9.57 9.55
CA THR A 32 5.62 -8.65 10.61
C THR A 32 5.67 -7.23 10.07
N VAL A 33 5.57 -6.27 10.99
CA VAL A 33 5.64 -4.86 10.61
C VAL A 33 6.98 -4.55 9.98
N ILE A 34 6.95 -3.78 8.90
CA ILE A 34 8.17 -3.32 8.24
C ILE A 34 8.64 -2.08 8.99
N ALA A 35 9.75 -2.21 9.71
CA ALA A 35 10.27 -1.12 10.54
C ALA A 35 10.89 0.00 9.69
N ASP A 36 10.86 1.19 10.23
CA ASP A 36 11.57 2.38 9.70
C ASP A 36 11.12 2.84 8.31
N MET A 37 9.85 2.60 7.99
CA MET A 37 9.27 3.21 6.79
C MET A 37 8.82 4.63 7.11
N GLU A 38 9.12 5.55 6.21
CA GLU A 38 8.90 6.98 6.44
C GLU A 38 7.88 7.59 5.52
N THR A 39 7.82 7.11 4.29
CA THR A 39 6.97 7.68 3.26
C THR A 39 6.28 6.58 2.51
N PHE A 40 4.99 6.76 2.21
CA PHE A 40 4.35 5.84 1.28
C PHE A 40 3.47 6.61 0.30
N ASN A 41 3.25 5.98 -0.85
CA ASN A 41 2.38 6.50 -1.87
C ASN A 41 1.56 5.35 -2.43
N VAL A 42 0.30 5.60 -2.73
CA VAL A 42 -0.56 4.59 -3.32
C VAL A 42 -1.09 5.09 -4.64
N GLU A 43 -1.03 4.22 -5.66
CA GLU A 43 -1.56 4.51 -6.98
C GLU A 43 -2.59 3.47 -7.36
N PHE A 44 -3.72 3.94 -7.85
CA PHE A 44 -4.78 3.07 -8.35
C PHE A 44 -4.80 3.15 -9.87
N SER A 45 -4.66 1.99 -10.53
CA SER A 45 -4.75 1.91 -11.98
C SER A 45 -6.13 1.38 -12.33
N ASN A 46 -7.00 2.26 -12.78
CA ASN A 46 -8.37 1.90 -13.08
C ASN A 46 -8.60 1.97 -14.58
N GLY A 47 -9.18 0.91 -15.14
CA GLY A 47 -9.57 0.88 -16.53
C GLY A 47 -11.05 1.17 -16.66
N ILE A 48 -11.40 2.13 -17.50
CA ILE A 48 -12.79 2.51 -17.73
C ILE A 48 -13.08 2.36 -19.21
N GLU A 49 -14.06 1.50 -19.54
CA GLU A 49 -14.56 1.39 -20.90
C GLU A 49 -15.68 2.42 -21.07
N THR A 50 -15.64 3.14 -22.17
CA THR A 50 -16.65 4.16 -22.45
C THR A 50 -17.26 3.93 -23.81
N TRP A 51 -18.53 4.31 -23.96
CA TRP A 51 -19.24 4.22 -25.23
C TRP A 51 -20.33 5.30 -25.28
N THR A 52 -20.77 5.63 -26.48
CA THR A 52 -21.81 6.63 -26.65
C THR A 52 -22.99 6.01 -27.38
N PRO A 53 -24.03 5.58 -26.64
CA PRO A 53 -25.20 4.98 -27.29
C PRO A 53 -26.06 6.04 -28.00
N MET A 54 -26.90 5.56 -28.90
CA MET A 54 -27.77 6.46 -29.67
C MET A 54 -28.87 7.07 -28.82
N ASP A 55 -29.24 6.41 -27.73
CA ASP A 55 -30.37 6.84 -26.91
C ASP A 55 -30.00 7.79 -25.78
N THR A 56 -28.77 8.25 -25.73
CA THR A 56 -28.31 9.20 -24.71
C THR A 56 -28.03 10.59 -25.27
N GLU A 57 -28.54 10.87 -26.47
CA GLU A 57 -28.37 12.20 -27.12
C GLU A 57 -26.91 12.64 -27.21
N GLY A 58 -26.02 11.70 -27.48
CA GLY A 58 -24.60 11.98 -27.61
C GLY A 58 -23.82 11.98 -26.31
N TRP A 59 -24.46 11.67 -25.19
CA TRP A 59 -23.74 11.60 -23.92
C TRP A 59 -23.08 10.25 -23.72
N GLN A 60 -21.85 10.30 -23.28
CA GLN A 60 -21.03 9.12 -23.07
C GLN A 60 -21.42 8.37 -21.80
N ARG A 61 -21.42 7.06 -21.88
CA ARG A 61 -21.56 6.19 -20.70
C ARG A 61 -20.26 5.47 -20.43
N GLY A 62 -20.09 4.97 -19.22
CA GLY A 62 -18.87 4.29 -18.86
C GLY A 62 -19.08 3.19 -17.85
N LEU A 63 -18.12 2.27 -17.80
CA LEU A 63 -18.10 1.17 -16.86
C LEU A 63 -16.66 0.92 -16.46
N MET A 64 -16.41 0.79 -15.16
CA MET A 64 -15.07 0.47 -14.69
C MET A 64 -14.84 -1.04 -14.81
N THR A 65 -13.86 -1.42 -15.63
CA THR A 65 -13.64 -2.81 -15.99
C THR A 65 -12.44 -3.45 -15.32
N SER A 66 -11.52 -2.64 -14.79
CA SER A 66 -10.31 -3.19 -14.17
C SER A 66 -9.80 -2.28 -13.07
N LYS A 67 -9.04 -2.87 -12.14
CA LYS A 67 -8.39 -2.14 -11.05
C LYS A 67 -7.02 -2.73 -10.78
N GLY A 68 -6.10 -1.87 -10.41
CA GLY A 68 -4.78 -2.28 -9.96
C GLY A 68 -4.34 -1.36 -8.84
N ILE A 69 -3.51 -1.86 -7.95
CA ILE A 69 -3.00 -1.08 -6.83
C ILE A 69 -1.49 -1.24 -6.77
N LYS A 70 -0.80 -0.12 -6.64
CA LYS A 70 0.65 -0.12 -6.43
C LYS A 70 0.94 0.76 -5.23
N ILE A 71 1.70 0.22 -4.28
CA ILE A 71 2.08 0.93 -3.06
C ILE A 71 3.59 1.08 -3.05
N THR A 72 4.06 2.31 -2.94
CA THR A 72 5.49 2.60 -2.87
C THR A 72 5.83 2.96 -1.44
N LEU A 73 6.76 2.23 -0.85
CA LEU A 73 7.26 2.48 0.49
C LEU A 73 8.70 2.93 0.44
N SER A 74 9.03 3.93 1.24
CA SER A 74 10.38 4.46 1.32
C SER A 74 10.73 4.75 2.76
N GLY A 75 11.91 4.35 3.17
CA GLY A 75 12.37 4.58 4.54
C GLY A 75 13.81 4.15 4.70
N LYS A 76 14.14 3.62 5.88
CA LYS A 76 15.51 3.22 6.20
C LYS A 76 15.66 1.71 6.19
N ARG A 77 16.84 1.25 5.75
CA ARG A 77 17.17 -0.18 5.79
C ARG A 77 17.56 -0.54 7.22
N ASN A 78 16.78 -1.40 7.83
CA ASN A 78 17.01 -1.84 9.22
C ASN A 78 17.40 -3.31 9.23
N ILE A 79 18.70 -3.57 9.22
CA ILE A 79 19.22 -4.94 9.23
C ILE A 79 18.93 -5.56 10.60
N GLY A 80 18.25 -6.70 10.59
CA GLY A 80 17.84 -7.38 11.81
C GLY A 80 16.36 -7.32 12.10
N ASP A 81 15.65 -6.37 11.49
CA ASP A 81 14.20 -6.33 11.61
C ASP A 81 13.57 -7.33 10.63
N THR A 82 12.71 -8.21 11.11
CA THR A 82 12.17 -9.31 10.31
C THR A 82 11.44 -8.81 9.06
N GLY A 83 10.56 -7.84 9.21
CA GLY A 83 9.80 -7.31 8.07
C GLY A 83 10.67 -6.56 7.07
N ASN A 84 11.58 -5.73 7.58
CA ASN A 84 12.50 -4.98 6.74
C ASN A 84 13.44 -5.92 5.98
N ASP A 85 13.96 -6.95 6.68
CA ASP A 85 14.84 -7.94 6.06
C ASP A 85 14.10 -8.76 5.00
N PHE A 86 12.83 -9.09 5.25
CA PHE A 86 12.04 -9.86 4.28
C PHE A 86 11.89 -9.09 2.97
N VAL A 87 11.54 -7.82 3.08
CA VAL A 87 11.36 -6.96 1.90
C VAL A 87 12.69 -6.81 1.15
N ALA A 88 13.75 -6.49 1.88
CA ALA A 88 15.06 -6.31 1.25
C ALA A 88 15.57 -7.60 0.60
N GLY A 89 15.21 -8.74 1.17
CA GLY A 89 15.63 -10.04 0.62
C GLY A 89 15.02 -10.35 -0.74
N LYS A 90 14.00 -9.60 -1.16
CA LYS A 90 13.39 -9.81 -2.48
C LYS A 90 14.14 -9.11 -3.61
N VAL A 91 15.17 -8.34 -3.31
CA VAL A 91 15.84 -7.50 -4.31
C VAL A 91 16.44 -8.32 -5.46
N TYR A 92 16.96 -9.51 -5.18
CA TYR A 92 17.56 -10.35 -6.19
C TYR A 92 16.67 -11.50 -6.64
N LYS A 93 15.42 -11.52 -6.22
CA LYS A 93 14.48 -12.57 -6.57
C LYS A 93 13.72 -12.21 -7.83
N ASN A 94 13.22 -13.24 -8.51
CA ASN A 94 12.51 -13.06 -9.76
C ASN A 94 11.35 -14.06 -9.82
N GLY A 95 10.37 -13.77 -10.68
CA GLY A 95 9.21 -14.63 -10.82
C GLY A 95 8.45 -14.81 -9.52
N HIS A 96 8.04 -16.02 -9.22
CA HIS A 96 7.27 -16.28 -8.00
C HIS A 96 8.08 -16.08 -6.72
N ASP A 97 9.41 -16.13 -6.82
CA ASP A 97 10.25 -15.88 -5.65
C ASP A 97 10.25 -14.42 -5.21
N ALA A 98 9.82 -13.51 -6.08
CA ALA A 98 9.68 -12.11 -5.75
C ALA A 98 8.34 -11.79 -5.11
N GLU A 99 7.50 -12.80 -4.89
CA GLU A 99 6.18 -12.62 -4.31
C GLU A 99 6.19 -12.92 -2.83
N GLY A 100 5.20 -12.38 -2.13
CA GLY A 100 5.04 -12.66 -0.72
C GLY A 100 3.77 -12.00 -0.20
N TYR A 101 3.48 -12.26 1.08
CA TYR A 101 2.30 -11.67 1.72
C TYR A 101 2.59 -10.22 2.08
N PHE A 102 1.66 -9.33 1.75
CA PHE A 102 1.74 -7.92 2.10
C PHE A 102 0.40 -7.44 2.61
N GLU A 103 0.42 -6.66 3.68
CA GLU A 103 -0.77 -6.16 4.32
C GLU A 103 -0.62 -4.66 4.60
N TRP A 104 -1.66 -3.90 4.27
CA TRP A 104 -1.74 -2.48 4.57
C TRP A 104 -2.95 -2.25 5.45
N LYS A 105 -2.70 -1.75 6.66
CA LYS A 105 -3.77 -1.43 7.59
C LYS A 105 -3.99 0.07 7.57
N HIS A 106 -5.21 0.47 7.24
CA HIS A 106 -5.60 1.87 7.18
C HIS A 106 -5.80 2.44 8.57
N PRO A 107 -5.72 3.76 8.72
CA PRO A 107 -5.96 4.39 10.03
C PRO A 107 -7.33 4.11 10.63
N ASP A 108 -8.33 3.82 9.78
CA ASP A 108 -9.67 3.50 10.27
C ASP A 108 -9.82 2.03 10.67
N GLY A 109 -8.77 1.24 10.54
CA GLY A 109 -8.79 -0.17 10.91
C GLY A 109 -9.04 -1.14 9.76
N THR A 110 -9.39 -0.63 8.57
CA THR A 110 -9.58 -1.48 7.40
C THR A 110 -8.24 -2.06 6.96
N THR A 111 -8.21 -3.34 6.67
CA THR A 111 -6.99 -4.02 6.25
C THR A 111 -7.13 -4.54 4.82
N ILE A 112 -6.12 -4.27 4.01
CA ILE A 112 -6.04 -4.75 2.62
C ILE A 112 -4.80 -5.63 2.50
N SER A 113 -4.95 -6.84 1.99
CA SER A 113 -3.82 -7.75 1.91
C SER A 113 -3.82 -8.57 0.62
N TRP A 114 -2.63 -8.97 0.21
CA TRP A 114 -2.42 -9.89 -0.90
C TRP A 114 -1.52 -11.02 -0.42
N THR A 115 -1.90 -12.25 -0.75
CA THR A 115 -1.07 -13.41 -0.42
C THR A 115 0.20 -13.45 -1.27
N ASN A 116 0.10 -13.02 -2.51
CA ASN A 116 1.21 -13.08 -3.46
C ASN A 116 1.47 -11.71 -4.08
N ALA A 117 1.62 -10.68 -3.26
CA ALA A 117 2.00 -9.37 -3.75
C ALA A 117 3.41 -9.42 -4.35
N ILE A 118 3.67 -8.60 -5.35
CA ILE A 118 4.95 -8.58 -6.04
C ILE A 118 5.80 -7.46 -5.44
N PHE A 119 6.98 -7.82 -4.94
CA PHE A 119 7.89 -6.87 -4.32
C PHE A 119 8.96 -6.45 -5.32
N ASP A 120 8.90 -5.20 -5.76
CA ASP A 120 9.87 -4.61 -6.68
C ASP A 120 10.76 -3.68 -5.87
N VAL A 121 11.88 -4.20 -5.39
CA VAL A 121 12.78 -3.45 -4.51
C VAL A 121 13.68 -2.55 -5.34
N LYS A 122 13.70 -1.26 -5.00
CA LYS A 122 14.42 -0.26 -5.78
C LYS A 122 15.75 0.16 -5.14
N ASN A 123 15.85 0.08 -3.82
CA ASN A 123 17.07 0.53 -3.11
C ASN A 123 17.20 -0.22 -1.79
N ILE A 124 18.40 -0.72 -1.48
CA ILE A 124 18.65 -1.44 -0.23
C ILE A 124 19.91 -0.90 0.45
N GLY A 125 20.00 0.41 0.61
CA GLY A 125 21.08 1.01 1.36
C GLY A 125 21.96 1.97 0.57
N GLY A 126 21.57 2.28 -0.66
CA GLY A 126 22.34 3.24 -1.46
C GLY A 126 22.17 4.66 -0.96
N GLY A 127 23.16 5.49 -1.23
CA GLY A 127 23.14 6.90 -0.85
C GLY A 127 24.55 7.43 -0.64
N ASP A 128 24.63 8.66 -0.14
CA ASP A 128 25.92 9.27 0.17
C ASP A 128 26.55 8.62 1.40
N SER A 129 27.86 8.68 1.53
CA SER A 129 28.57 8.02 2.61
C SER A 129 28.15 8.49 4.01
N THR A 130 27.65 9.71 4.10
CA THR A 130 27.19 10.27 5.38
C THR A 130 25.69 10.10 5.59
N SER A 131 24.98 9.52 4.63
CA SER A 131 23.54 9.29 4.74
C SER A 131 23.25 7.94 5.39
N VAL A 132 22.07 7.81 5.94
CA VAL A 132 21.59 6.54 6.46
C VAL A 132 21.07 5.72 5.29
N GLY A 133 21.41 4.43 5.25
CA GLY A 133 21.00 3.55 4.15
C GLY A 133 19.49 3.47 4.01
N ALA A 134 19.01 3.60 2.80
CA ALA A 134 17.58 3.65 2.51
C ALA A 134 17.05 2.29 2.08
N LEU A 135 15.76 2.07 2.30
CA LEU A 135 15.03 0.94 1.72
C LEU A 135 13.86 1.50 0.95
N GLU A 136 13.79 1.17 -0.34
CA GLU A 136 12.69 1.62 -1.19
C GLU A 136 12.15 0.43 -1.96
N VAL A 137 10.84 0.27 -1.94
CA VAL A 137 10.19 -0.86 -2.58
C VAL A 137 8.84 -0.41 -3.17
N GLU A 138 8.52 -0.96 -4.34
CA GLU A 138 7.19 -0.82 -4.92
C GLU A 138 6.48 -2.16 -4.80
N ILE A 139 5.33 -2.16 -4.18
CA ILE A 139 4.56 -3.38 -3.98
C ILE A 139 3.39 -3.33 -4.94
N ASN A 140 3.38 -4.28 -5.87
CA ASN A 140 2.32 -4.36 -6.88
C ASN A 140 1.29 -5.38 -6.45
N GLY A 141 0.05 -4.96 -6.41
CA GLY A 141 -1.05 -5.86 -6.10
C GLY A 141 -1.19 -6.91 -7.18
N ASN A 142 -1.24 -8.16 -6.76
CA ASN A 142 -1.36 -9.28 -7.67
C ASN A 142 -2.73 -9.92 -7.48
N GLY A 143 -3.66 -9.52 -8.34
CA GLY A 143 -5.03 -9.97 -8.25
C GLY A 143 -5.85 -9.15 -7.25
N LYS A 144 -7.02 -9.65 -6.93
CA LYS A 144 -7.94 -8.96 -6.02
C LYS A 144 -7.43 -9.06 -4.58
N PRO A 145 -7.31 -7.93 -3.88
CA PRO A 145 -6.91 -7.99 -2.48
C PRO A 145 -8.03 -8.53 -1.60
N THR A 146 -7.64 -9.06 -0.45
CA THR A 146 -8.59 -9.39 0.61
C THR A 146 -8.79 -8.13 1.42
N ILE A 147 -10.02 -7.66 1.49
CA ILE A 147 -10.37 -6.45 2.22
C ILE A 147 -11.12 -6.84 3.47
N THR A 148 -10.55 -6.52 4.63
CA THR A 148 -11.18 -6.80 5.92
C THR A 148 -11.61 -5.48 6.53
N PRO A 149 -12.93 -5.25 6.67
CA PRO A 149 -13.40 -3.99 7.23
C PRO A 149 -13.01 -3.83 8.69
N ALA A 150 -12.98 -2.58 9.14
CA ALA A 150 -12.75 -2.29 10.56
C ALA A 150 -13.90 -2.85 11.39
N VAL A 151 -13.56 -3.28 12.58
CA VAL A 151 -14.54 -3.87 13.49
C VAL A 151 -15.08 -2.80 14.44
#